data_8df7ddd6bff27195b8950aff22dac190
#
_entry.id   8df7ddd6bff27195b8950aff22dac190
#
_cell.length_a   1.000
_cell.length_b   1.000
_cell.length_c   1.000
_cell.angle_alpha   90.00
_cell.angle_beta   90.00
_cell.angle_gamma   90.00
#
_symmetry.space_group_name_H-M   'P 1'
#
loop_
_entity.id
_entity.type
_entity.pdbx_description
1 polymer ?
#
loop_
_entity_poly.entity_id
_entity_poly.type
_entity_poly.pdbx_seq_one_letter_code
_entity_poly.pdbx_strand_id
1 'polypeptide(L)'
;MNLTDAYRAAYNCARMKPETVNNKAWELSRKGEIAARIEKARAEAAKKAQWSLDIAVERVRKLNDKAISDLEEDGLYKGSPAVKALIESTTLLNRMTGVDKQIVKVNTDEEDARVLVPPYDMSANISPVFCDVSRAIDSGRVNRVMLKGGRGSTKSSYAYQKILDVFLHRPHAQWICGRRYANTLRRSCFANVLWAIAKRGMTVGKPGEGCDFDKTTSPMEITFNKTGQKILFYGLDEPEKLKSITFEDPKAKIELLLLEEYNQLACAEDARNVRQSVFRSDYSLEIDVYNPSPDDMQWTNQEARVEEPGKLVHHSSYLDVPEEFIGKRFVEQAEQLKAINAKAYANEYMGEETGLTGTVFENVVAQSITYEDRLQLKWIRCGVDWGYQNDPFVWLMVGYDRKTRTLYIIDEVFNTETLDDVNIGEVKRHLVDRDDKGQPVYTNEGKPVYSKHKPQNEIRADAAAPKDIATWRHAGMAIMGASKRVPVADGIKWLAKRKAIVIDRERCPLAYQEFSRYRALEDDEGNFKGYPDKDNHTIDAVRYAVFDLIADPDMP
;
A
#
# COMPACT_ATOMS: atom_id res chain seq x y z
N MET A 1 -8.86 -5.22 29.45
CA MET A 1 -10.29 -5.29 29.04
C MET A 1 -10.50 -4.14 28.09
N ASN A 2 -10.94 -4.39 26.86
CA ASN A 2 -11.25 -3.32 25.90
C ASN A 2 -12.61 -2.67 26.20
N LEU A 3 -12.93 -1.52 25.55
CA LEU A 3 -14.17 -0.76 25.81
C LEU A 3 -15.43 -1.59 25.57
N THR A 4 -15.41 -2.46 24.58
CA THR A 4 -16.55 -3.32 24.22
C THR A 4 -16.82 -4.39 25.28
N ASP A 5 -15.75 -5.00 25.81
CA ASP A 5 -15.88 -6.01 26.88
C ASP A 5 -16.34 -5.37 28.18
N ALA A 6 -15.84 -4.17 28.49
CA ALA A 6 -16.30 -3.40 29.66
C ALA A 6 -17.81 -3.03 29.53
N TYR A 7 -18.26 -2.66 28.34
CA TYR A 7 -19.66 -2.37 28.09
C TYR A 7 -20.54 -3.63 28.25
N ARG A 8 -20.10 -4.77 27.71
CA ARG A 8 -20.81 -6.06 27.87
C ARG A 8 -20.90 -6.51 29.31
N ALA A 9 -19.86 -6.25 30.11
CA ALA A 9 -19.87 -6.59 31.54
C ALA A 9 -20.82 -5.70 32.36
N ALA A 10 -21.04 -4.46 31.92
CA ALA A 10 -21.88 -3.48 32.63
C ALA A 10 -23.35 -3.47 32.19
N TYR A 11 -23.65 -3.93 30.97
CA TYR A 11 -24.99 -3.83 30.37
C TYR A 11 -25.44 -5.16 29.75
N ASN A 12 -26.74 -5.44 29.81
CA ASN A 12 -27.31 -6.63 29.15
C ASN A 12 -27.34 -6.43 27.62
N CYS A 13 -26.41 -7.08 26.93
CA CYS A 13 -26.22 -6.99 25.49
C CYS A 13 -26.76 -8.20 24.72
N ALA A 14 -27.51 -9.11 25.35
CA ALA A 14 -27.92 -10.40 24.77
C ALA A 14 -28.72 -10.29 23.45
N ARG A 15 -29.37 -9.16 23.22
CA ARG A 15 -30.19 -8.89 22.00
C ARG A 15 -29.58 -7.83 21.09
N MET A 16 -28.34 -7.42 21.31
CA MET A 16 -27.69 -6.35 20.55
C MET A 16 -26.70 -6.91 19.54
N LYS A 17 -26.71 -6.36 18.32
CA LYS A 17 -25.69 -6.71 17.32
C LYS A 17 -24.30 -6.23 17.79
N PRO A 18 -23.21 -6.96 17.44
CA PRO A 18 -21.85 -6.61 17.84
C PRO A 18 -21.46 -5.15 17.52
N GLU A 19 -21.81 -4.67 16.34
CA GLU A 19 -21.58 -3.28 15.90
C GLU A 19 -22.30 -2.24 16.79
N THR A 20 -23.54 -2.54 17.20
CA THR A 20 -24.29 -1.67 18.09
C THR A 20 -23.67 -1.59 19.48
N VAL A 21 -23.11 -2.71 19.96
CA VAL A 21 -22.39 -2.75 21.26
C VAL A 21 -21.10 -1.93 21.17
N ASN A 22 -20.36 -2.04 20.07
CA ASN A 22 -19.13 -1.27 19.84
C ASN A 22 -19.42 0.24 19.79
N ASN A 23 -20.42 0.66 19.04
CA ASN A 23 -20.79 2.06 18.92
C ASN A 23 -21.22 2.66 20.26
N LYS A 24 -22.06 1.95 21.02
CA LYS A 24 -22.51 2.41 22.33
C LYS A 24 -21.38 2.43 23.38
N ALA A 25 -20.47 1.47 23.34
CA ALA A 25 -19.28 1.46 24.19
C ALA A 25 -18.39 2.68 23.90
N TRP A 26 -18.23 3.02 22.62
CA TRP A 26 -17.45 4.16 22.17
C TRP A 26 -18.12 5.50 22.54
N GLU A 27 -19.43 5.65 22.31
CA GLU A 27 -20.19 6.83 22.72
C GLU A 27 -20.14 7.07 24.23
N LEU A 28 -20.28 5.98 25.01
CA LEU A 28 -20.22 6.06 26.47
C LEU A 28 -18.83 6.48 26.97
N SER A 29 -17.77 6.00 26.32
CA SER A 29 -16.40 6.36 26.70
C SER A 29 -16.05 7.83 26.49
N ARG A 30 -16.81 8.55 25.65
CA ARG A 30 -16.64 9.98 25.37
C ARG A 30 -17.45 10.91 26.27
N LYS A 31 -18.32 10.38 27.11
CA LYS A 31 -19.02 11.22 28.11
C LYS A 31 -18.00 11.74 29.12
N GLY A 32 -17.98 13.05 29.35
CA GLY A 32 -16.91 13.74 30.07
C GLY A 32 -16.52 13.10 31.41
N GLU A 33 -17.48 12.70 32.25
CA GLU A 33 -17.20 12.03 33.52
C GLU A 33 -16.57 10.62 33.34
N ILE A 34 -17.02 9.88 32.31
CA ILE A 34 -16.49 8.52 32.05
C ILE A 34 -15.12 8.61 31.40
N ALA A 35 -14.89 9.53 30.48
CA ALA A 35 -13.60 9.79 29.89
C ALA A 35 -12.57 10.17 30.96
N ALA A 36 -12.90 11.08 31.87
CA ALA A 36 -12.02 11.46 32.98
C ALA A 36 -11.69 10.28 33.91
N ARG A 37 -12.65 9.40 34.20
CA ARG A 37 -12.43 8.21 35.01
C ARG A 37 -11.56 7.17 34.30
N ILE A 38 -11.73 6.99 33.00
CA ILE A 38 -10.88 6.10 32.17
C ILE A 38 -9.44 6.62 32.15
N GLU A 39 -9.23 7.91 31.94
CA GLU A 39 -7.90 8.53 31.96
C GLU A 39 -7.23 8.41 33.34
N LYS A 40 -7.97 8.68 34.42
CA LYS A 40 -7.43 8.49 35.79
C LYS A 40 -7.02 7.04 36.05
N ALA A 41 -7.86 6.08 35.68
CA ALA A 41 -7.54 4.64 35.84
C ALA A 41 -6.33 4.22 34.99
N ARG A 42 -6.19 4.76 33.77
CA ARG A 42 -5.01 4.52 32.91
C ARG A 42 -3.75 5.10 33.52
N ALA A 43 -3.81 6.32 34.04
CA ALA A 43 -2.67 6.97 34.70
C ALA A 43 -2.24 6.22 35.94
N GLU A 44 -3.19 5.73 36.76
CA GLU A 44 -2.90 4.91 37.95
C GLU A 44 -2.29 3.55 37.58
N ALA A 45 -2.81 2.89 36.53
CA ALA A 45 -2.25 1.64 36.04
C ALA A 45 -0.84 1.82 35.48
N ALA A 46 -0.60 2.92 34.73
CA ALA A 46 0.72 3.25 34.21
C ALA A 46 1.73 3.52 35.32
N LYS A 47 1.35 4.31 36.35
CA LYS A 47 2.20 4.53 37.55
C LYS A 47 2.53 3.24 38.25
N LYS A 48 1.56 2.34 38.45
CA LYS A 48 1.78 1.04 39.11
C LYS A 48 2.68 0.12 38.28
N ALA A 49 2.55 0.13 36.94
CA ALA A 49 3.42 -0.62 36.04
C ALA A 49 4.86 -0.09 36.07
N GLN A 50 5.03 1.22 36.04
CA GLN A 50 6.35 1.87 36.12
C GLN A 50 7.03 1.59 37.44
N TRP A 51 6.30 1.72 38.57
CA TRP A 51 6.84 1.41 39.87
C TRP A 51 7.25 -0.06 40.00
N SER A 52 6.50 -1.00 39.44
CA SER A 52 6.87 -2.42 39.42
C SER A 52 8.11 -2.69 38.58
N LEU A 53 8.26 -1.99 37.42
CA LEU A 53 9.44 -2.08 36.57
C LEU A 53 10.68 -1.51 37.25
N ASP A 54 10.57 -0.35 37.89
CA ASP A 54 11.69 0.31 38.58
C ASP A 54 12.24 -0.57 39.72
N ILE A 55 11.36 -1.22 40.51
CA ILE A 55 11.77 -2.18 41.54
C ILE A 55 12.47 -3.39 40.95
N ALA A 56 11.97 -3.92 39.86
CA ALA A 56 12.56 -5.06 39.19
C ALA A 56 13.94 -4.72 38.61
N VAL A 57 14.10 -3.57 37.98
CA VAL A 57 15.38 -3.05 37.49
C VAL A 57 16.39 -2.87 38.60
N GLU A 58 15.96 -2.29 39.73
CA GLU A 58 16.83 -2.09 40.91
C GLU A 58 17.34 -3.41 41.48
N ARG A 59 16.49 -4.44 41.56
CA ARG A 59 16.90 -5.78 42.01
C ARG A 59 17.92 -6.45 41.11
N VAL A 60 17.72 -6.33 39.77
CA VAL A 60 18.66 -6.90 38.80
C VAL A 60 19.98 -6.15 38.81
N ARG A 61 19.98 -4.81 38.98
CA ARG A 61 21.20 -4.01 39.17
C ARG A 61 22.01 -4.50 40.39
N LYS A 62 21.38 -4.73 41.53
CA LYS A 62 22.06 -5.27 42.73
C LYS A 62 22.69 -6.63 42.50
N LEU A 63 22.05 -7.50 41.71
CA LEU A 63 22.64 -8.78 41.30
C LEU A 63 23.84 -8.60 40.38
N ASN A 64 23.75 -7.64 39.45
CA ASN A 64 24.84 -7.32 38.54
C ASN A 64 26.06 -6.76 39.27
N ASP A 65 25.82 -5.81 40.19
CA ASP A 65 26.88 -5.20 41.02
C ASP A 65 27.58 -6.25 41.89
N LYS A 66 26.81 -7.20 42.47
CA LYS A 66 27.38 -8.31 43.22
C LYS A 66 28.24 -9.24 42.34
N ALA A 67 27.77 -9.57 41.15
CA ALA A 67 28.52 -10.40 40.22
C ALA A 67 29.82 -9.72 39.76
N ILE A 68 29.83 -8.38 39.63
CA ILE A 68 31.05 -7.60 39.33
C ILE A 68 32.03 -7.67 40.53
N SER A 69 31.54 -7.48 41.76
CA SER A 69 32.38 -7.57 42.94
C SER A 69 32.99 -8.96 43.12
N ASP A 70 32.21 -10.02 42.89
CA ASP A 70 32.69 -11.41 42.97
C ASP A 70 33.76 -11.69 41.89
N LEU A 71 33.68 -11.02 40.69
CA LEU A 71 34.68 -11.11 39.64
C LEU A 71 35.98 -10.36 39.94
N GLU A 72 35.90 -9.27 40.70
CA GLU A 72 37.07 -8.51 41.16
C GLU A 72 37.87 -9.31 42.21
N GLU A 73 37.17 -10.14 43.03
CA GLU A 73 37.80 -10.99 44.03
C GLU A 73 38.39 -12.28 43.43
N ASP A 74 37.65 -12.96 42.53
CA ASP A 74 37.97 -14.31 42.02
C ASP A 74 38.77 -14.31 40.69
N GLY A 75 38.85 -13.18 40.01
CA GLY A 75 39.48 -13.03 38.68
C GLY A 75 38.62 -13.52 37.53
N LEU A 76 38.93 -13.02 36.34
CA LEU A 76 38.21 -13.30 35.08
C LEU A 76 38.71 -14.61 34.45
N TYR A 77 38.01 -15.72 34.65
CA TYR A 77 38.24 -16.92 33.86
C TYR A 77 36.94 -17.50 33.25
N LYS A 78 37.09 -18.04 32.05
CA LYS A 78 35.97 -18.59 31.28
C LYS A 78 35.31 -19.75 32.04
N GLY A 79 34.04 -19.61 32.44
CA GLY A 79 33.29 -20.63 33.15
C GLY A 79 33.09 -20.37 34.65
N SER A 80 33.57 -19.24 35.20
CA SER A 80 33.30 -18.89 36.60
C SER A 80 31.81 -18.64 36.83
N PRO A 81 31.25 -19.02 37.99
CA PRO A 81 29.85 -18.73 38.31
C PRO A 81 29.50 -17.24 38.27
N ALA A 82 30.45 -16.38 38.67
CA ALA A 82 30.29 -14.92 38.62
C ALA A 82 30.19 -14.38 37.20
N VAL A 83 30.99 -14.87 36.24
CA VAL A 83 30.87 -14.52 34.81
C VAL A 83 29.48 -14.90 34.26
N LYS A 84 28.99 -16.09 34.60
CA LYS A 84 27.67 -16.54 34.18
C LYS A 84 26.56 -15.68 34.79
N ALA A 85 26.64 -15.38 36.08
CA ALA A 85 25.69 -14.51 36.77
C ALA A 85 25.67 -13.08 36.20
N LEU A 86 26.84 -12.53 35.86
CA LEU A 86 26.96 -11.21 35.23
C LEU A 86 26.29 -11.18 33.84
N ILE A 87 26.54 -12.18 33.01
CA ILE A 87 25.93 -12.28 31.67
C ILE A 87 24.42 -12.42 31.81
N GLU A 88 23.91 -13.30 32.69
CA GLU A 88 22.48 -13.53 32.89
C GLU A 88 21.78 -12.27 33.43
N SER A 89 22.34 -11.60 34.45
CA SER A 89 21.78 -10.40 35.06
C SER A 89 21.81 -9.21 34.10
N THR A 90 22.89 -9.03 33.33
CA THR A 90 23.00 -7.98 32.30
C THR A 90 22.00 -8.21 31.16
N THR A 91 21.87 -9.46 30.72
CA THR A 91 20.87 -9.83 29.68
C THR A 91 19.44 -9.56 30.16
N LEU A 92 19.14 -9.91 31.43
CA LEU A 92 17.83 -9.68 32.01
C LEU A 92 17.55 -8.17 32.19
N LEU A 93 18.54 -7.40 32.65
CA LEU A 93 18.44 -5.94 32.79
C LEU A 93 18.15 -5.28 31.44
N ASN A 94 18.88 -5.66 30.42
CA ASN A 94 18.69 -5.16 29.04
C ASN A 94 17.28 -5.48 28.54
N ARG A 95 16.76 -6.67 28.74
CA ARG A 95 15.37 -7.03 28.39
C ARG A 95 14.34 -6.19 29.15
N MET A 96 14.53 -5.96 30.44
CA MET A 96 13.59 -5.19 31.26
C MET A 96 13.61 -3.70 30.93
N THR A 97 14.78 -3.15 30.63
CA THR A 97 14.95 -1.74 30.26
C THR A 97 14.73 -1.46 28.75
N GLY A 98 14.55 -2.52 27.95
CA GLY A 98 14.41 -2.40 26.49
C GLY A 98 15.73 -2.19 25.75
N VAL A 99 16.86 -2.20 26.43
CA VAL A 99 18.21 -2.07 25.84
C VAL A 99 18.57 -3.28 24.97
N ASP A 100 18.08 -4.49 25.30
CA ASP A 100 18.28 -5.71 24.49
C ASP A 100 17.73 -5.64 23.06
N LYS A 101 16.88 -4.65 22.78
CA LYS A 101 16.37 -4.43 21.42
C LYS A 101 17.38 -3.78 20.47
N GLN A 102 18.54 -3.38 20.99
CA GLN A 102 19.64 -2.79 20.21
C GLN A 102 20.83 -3.75 20.00
N ILE A 103 20.82 -4.92 20.61
CA ILE A 103 21.88 -5.91 20.37
C ILE A 103 21.50 -6.73 19.13
N VAL A 104 21.82 -6.19 17.95
CA VAL A 104 22.03 -7.00 16.77
C VAL A 104 23.07 -8.06 17.15
N LYS A 105 22.81 -9.35 16.84
CA LYS A 105 23.82 -10.40 16.93
C LYS A 105 25.03 -9.96 16.12
N VAL A 106 26.02 -9.40 16.78
CA VAL A 106 27.34 -9.22 16.20
C VAL A 106 27.98 -10.60 16.15
N ASN A 107 28.10 -11.18 14.98
CA ASN A 107 29.04 -12.28 14.76
C ASN A 107 30.41 -11.71 15.13
N THR A 108 30.97 -12.19 16.22
CA THR A 108 32.31 -11.84 16.69
C THR A 108 33.35 -12.49 15.81
N ASP A 109 33.70 -11.83 14.72
CA ASP A 109 35.04 -11.91 14.18
C ASP A 109 35.88 -10.86 14.91
N GLU A 110 36.96 -11.27 15.53
CA GLU A 110 37.68 -10.63 16.62
C GLU A 110 38.46 -9.34 16.32
N GLU A 111 38.15 -8.56 15.28
CA GLU A 111 38.96 -7.36 14.93
C GLU A 111 38.21 -6.04 14.67
N ASP A 112 36.90 -6.03 14.67
CA ASP A 112 36.20 -4.76 14.42
C ASP A 112 36.01 -3.96 15.72
N ALA A 113 36.90 -3.00 15.94
CA ALA A 113 36.78 -2.00 17.00
C ALA A 113 35.37 -1.40 17.00
N ARG A 114 34.63 -1.57 18.11
CA ARG A 114 33.29 -1.01 18.30
C ARG A 114 33.31 0.49 18.01
N VAL A 115 32.69 0.89 16.90
CA VAL A 115 32.50 2.30 16.61
C VAL A 115 31.56 2.87 17.66
N LEU A 116 32.10 3.69 18.57
CA LEU A 116 31.30 4.38 19.58
C LEU A 116 30.46 5.45 18.88
N VAL A 117 29.21 5.10 18.60
CA VAL A 117 28.21 6.06 18.11
C VAL A 117 27.59 6.75 19.35
N PRO A 118 27.40 8.06 19.34
CA PRO A 118 26.73 8.75 20.43
C PRO A 118 25.35 8.12 20.70
N PRO A 119 24.96 7.91 21.97
CA PRO A 119 23.66 7.38 22.29
C PRO A 119 22.55 8.29 21.73
N TYR A 120 21.59 7.71 21.04
CA TYR A 120 20.48 8.43 20.43
C TYR A 120 19.15 7.73 20.76
N ASP A 121 18.30 8.45 21.46
CA ASP A 121 16.94 7.97 21.72
C ASP A 121 16.06 8.26 20.50
N MET A 122 15.92 7.24 19.65
CA MET A 122 15.11 7.33 18.46
C MET A 122 13.63 7.52 18.82
N SER A 123 13.16 6.90 19.90
CA SER A 123 11.74 6.94 20.30
C SER A 123 11.27 8.35 20.66
N ALA A 124 12.16 9.19 21.20
CA ALA A 124 11.87 10.58 21.52
C ALA A 124 11.89 11.51 20.27
N ASN A 125 12.38 11.02 19.12
CA ASN A 125 12.61 11.85 17.93
C ASN A 125 11.78 11.42 16.71
N ILE A 126 10.92 10.40 16.84
CA ILE A 126 10.00 9.93 15.79
C ILE A 126 8.56 9.94 16.31
N SER A 127 7.60 9.97 15.40
CA SER A 127 6.21 9.76 15.79
C SER A 127 6.00 8.34 16.34
N PRO A 128 5.24 8.17 17.43
CA PRO A 128 4.95 6.86 18.03
C PRO A 128 4.38 5.83 17.06
N VAL A 129 3.72 6.26 16.00
CA VAL A 129 3.14 5.39 14.96
C VAL A 129 4.19 4.50 14.29
N PHE A 130 5.47 4.91 14.28
CA PHE A 130 6.58 4.14 13.69
C PHE A 130 7.30 3.19 14.65
N CYS A 131 6.90 3.14 15.93
CA CYS A 131 7.58 2.28 16.91
C CYS A 131 7.48 0.79 16.56
N ASP A 132 6.33 0.34 16.02
CA ASP A 132 6.14 -1.05 15.60
C ASP A 132 6.97 -1.39 14.37
N VAL A 133 7.08 -0.45 13.44
CA VAL A 133 7.93 -0.57 12.24
C VAL A 133 9.40 -0.72 12.67
N SER A 134 9.87 0.14 13.59
CA SER A 134 11.24 0.06 14.13
C SER A 134 11.50 -1.30 14.77
N ARG A 135 10.58 -1.80 15.61
CA ARG A 135 10.69 -3.12 16.24
C ARG A 135 10.72 -4.27 15.23
N ALA A 136 9.96 -4.17 14.16
CA ALA A 136 9.96 -5.18 13.10
C ALA A 136 11.30 -5.21 12.34
N ILE A 137 11.89 -4.04 12.03
CA ILE A 137 13.23 -3.92 11.42
C ILE A 137 14.30 -4.48 12.38
N ASP A 138 14.32 -4.02 13.63
CA ASP A 138 15.35 -4.38 14.62
C ASP A 138 15.34 -5.87 14.98
N SER A 139 14.18 -6.52 14.89
CA SER A 139 14.05 -7.97 15.09
C SER A 139 14.47 -8.80 13.89
N GLY A 140 14.82 -8.19 12.76
CA GLY A 140 15.16 -8.89 11.51
C GLY A 140 13.97 -9.60 10.85
N ARG A 141 12.73 -9.35 11.30
CA ARG A 141 11.52 -9.96 10.71
C ARG A 141 11.19 -9.38 9.34
N VAL A 142 11.61 -8.14 9.09
CA VAL A 142 11.38 -7.44 7.83
C VAL A 142 12.68 -6.89 7.29
N ASN A 143 12.83 -6.97 5.98
CA ASN A 143 13.95 -6.43 5.22
C ASN A 143 13.49 -5.41 4.16
N ARG A 144 12.18 -5.25 3.99
CA ARG A 144 11.59 -4.23 3.14
C ARG A 144 10.40 -3.57 3.83
N VAL A 145 10.39 -2.24 3.86
CA VAL A 145 9.31 -1.45 4.45
C VAL A 145 8.79 -0.44 3.44
N MET A 146 7.51 -0.53 3.12
CA MET A 146 6.81 0.47 2.31
C MET A 146 6.06 1.44 3.24
N LEU A 147 6.55 2.67 3.34
CA LEU A 147 5.94 3.75 4.12
C LEU A 147 5.02 4.58 3.22
N LYS A 148 3.74 4.23 3.19
CA LYS A 148 2.73 5.00 2.47
C LYS A 148 1.95 5.93 3.41
N GLY A 149 1.45 7.05 2.91
CA GLY A 149 0.62 7.93 3.72
C GLY A 149 0.55 9.36 3.21
N GLY A 150 -0.25 10.16 3.91
CA GLY A 150 -0.49 11.56 3.56
C GLY A 150 0.68 12.50 3.84
N ARG A 151 0.52 13.75 3.43
CA ARG A 151 1.44 14.84 3.78
C ARG A 151 1.45 15.06 5.30
N GLY A 152 2.60 15.44 5.84
CA GLY A 152 2.77 15.71 7.27
C GLY A 152 2.83 14.46 8.17
N SER A 153 2.75 13.25 7.61
CA SER A 153 2.83 12.01 8.39
C SER A 153 4.22 11.66 8.92
N THR A 154 5.23 12.50 8.67
CA THR A 154 6.63 12.36 9.10
C THR A 154 7.36 11.08 8.67
N LYS A 155 6.79 10.34 7.70
CA LYS A 155 7.36 9.08 7.19
C LYS A 155 8.78 9.22 6.63
N SER A 156 9.07 10.31 5.86
CA SER A 156 10.42 10.56 5.36
C SER A 156 11.39 10.84 6.51
N SER A 157 11.02 11.68 7.47
CA SER A 157 11.86 11.96 8.66
C SER A 157 12.18 10.69 9.43
N TYR A 158 11.22 9.80 9.59
CA TYR A 158 11.42 8.49 10.20
C TYR A 158 12.39 7.62 9.37
N ALA A 159 12.16 7.50 8.07
CA ALA A 159 12.96 6.65 7.19
C ALA A 159 14.44 7.02 7.21
N TYR A 160 14.76 8.32 7.09
CA TYR A 160 16.15 8.79 7.13
C TYR A 160 16.82 8.54 8.48
N GLN A 161 16.10 8.76 9.60
CA GLN A 161 16.64 8.48 10.93
C GLN A 161 16.85 6.98 11.14
N LYS A 162 15.90 6.14 10.69
CA LYS A 162 16.00 4.69 10.88
C LYS A 162 17.10 4.05 10.06
N ILE A 163 17.24 4.40 8.79
CA ILE A 163 18.34 3.88 7.97
C ILE A 163 19.68 4.37 8.48
N LEU A 164 19.80 5.64 8.89
CA LEU A 164 21.04 6.16 9.49
C LEU A 164 21.38 5.39 10.78
N ASP A 165 20.38 5.05 11.58
CA ASP A 165 20.59 4.24 12.79
C ASP A 165 21.19 2.88 12.45
N VAL A 166 20.61 2.16 11.51
CA VAL A 166 21.11 0.85 11.05
C VAL A 166 22.52 1.00 10.42
N PHE A 167 22.74 2.04 9.61
CA PHE A 167 24.03 2.33 8.97
C PHE A 167 25.16 2.48 9.98
N LEU A 168 24.93 3.24 11.06
CA LEU A 168 25.94 3.51 12.08
C LEU A 168 26.28 2.27 12.92
N HIS A 169 25.37 1.30 13.02
CA HIS A 169 25.58 0.06 13.78
C HIS A 169 26.07 -1.13 12.94
N ARG A 170 26.33 -0.92 11.64
CA ARG A 170 26.81 -1.96 10.70
C ARG A 170 28.04 -1.46 9.93
N PRO A 171 29.27 -1.65 10.45
CA PRO A 171 30.50 -0.95 9.99
C PRO A 171 30.87 -1.10 8.52
N HIS A 172 30.37 -2.14 7.83
CA HIS A 172 30.66 -2.37 6.40
C HIS A 172 29.47 -2.08 5.49
N ALA A 173 28.30 -1.74 6.05
CA ALA A 173 27.11 -1.43 5.28
C ALA A 173 27.28 -0.12 4.51
N GLN A 174 27.02 -0.16 3.21
CA GLN A 174 26.92 1.03 2.37
C GLN A 174 25.44 1.34 2.13
N TRP A 175 25.11 2.61 2.02
CA TRP A 175 23.74 3.07 1.86
C TRP A 175 23.55 3.79 0.54
N ILE A 176 22.56 3.34 -0.27
CA ILE A 176 22.09 4.08 -1.44
C ILE A 176 20.80 4.79 -1.10
N CYS A 177 20.77 6.08 -1.35
CA CYS A 177 19.59 6.91 -1.31
C CYS A 177 19.20 7.32 -2.73
N GLY A 178 18.06 6.86 -3.21
CA GLY A 178 17.60 7.03 -4.58
C GLY A 178 16.29 7.79 -4.71
N ARG A 179 16.17 8.51 -5.81
CA ARG A 179 14.94 9.13 -6.29
C ARG A 179 14.94 9.08 -7.82
N ARG A 180 13.77 9.07 -8.48
CA ARG A 180 13.71 8.98 -9.94
C ARG A 180 14.63 9.96 -10.64
N TYR A 181 14.56 11.24 -10.30
CA TYR A 181 15.28 12.30 -11.00
C TYR A 181 16.51 12.79 -10.24
N ALA A 182 17.71 12.65 -10.84
CA ALA A 182 18.99 13.04 -10.25
C ALA A 182 19.06 14.52 -9.84
N ASN A 183 18.45 15.42 -10.61
CA ASN A 183 18.46 16.87 -10.34
C ASN A 183 17.74 17.28 -9.05
N THR A 184 16.88 16.39 -8.51
CA THR A 184 16.14 16.65 -7.26
C THR A 184 16.87 16.18 -6.01
N LEU A 185 17.86 15.29 -6.14
CA LEU A 185 18.56 14.63 -5.02
C LEU A 185 19.19 15.62 -4.03
N ARG A 186 19.82 16.68 -4.52
CA ARG A 186 20.53 17.64 -3.68
C ARG A 186 19.63 18.36 -2.68
N ARG A 187 18.40 18.69 -3.10
CA ARG A 187 17.42 19.42 -2.27
C ARG A 187 16.49 18.52 -1.49
N SER A 188 16.48 17.23 -1.78
CA SER A 188 15.68 16.22 -1.07
C SER A 188 16.57 15.25 -0.31
N CYS A 189 16.94 14.12 -0.91
CA CYS A 189 17.68 13.04 -0.24
C CYS A 189 18.94 13.51 0.49
N PHE A 190 19.79 14.29 -0.19
CA PHE A 190 21.05 14.77 0.41
C PHE A 190 20.79 15.69 1.61
N ALA A 191 19.86 16.64 1.49
CA ALA A 191 19.49 17.54 2.57
C ALA A 191 18.87 16.78 3.77
N ASN A 192 18.06 15.77 3.52
CA ASN A 192 17.42 14.95 4.55
C ASN A 192 18.43 14.08 5.30
N VAL A 193 19.44 13.54 4.62
CA VAL A 193 20.54 12.82 5.29
C VAL A 193 21.33 13.76 6.18
N LEU A 194 21.68 14.95 5.71
CA LEU A 194 22.37 15.96 6.53
C LEU A 194 21.54 16.34 7.76
N TRP A 195 20.24 16.52 7.59
CA TRP A 195 19.31 16.78 8.69
C TRP A 195 19.29 15.61 9.70
N ALA A 196 19.25 14.37 9.25
CA ALA A 196 19.23 13.20 10.13
C ALA A 196 20.55 13.07 10.93
N ILE A 197 21.69 13.34 10.30
CA ILE A 197 23.01 13.38 10.97
C ILE A 197 23.04 14.47 12.04
N ALA A 198 22.63 15.70 11.68
CA ALA A 198 22.57 16.83 12.62
C ALA A 198 21.61 16.56 13.80
N LYS A 199 20.47 15.88 13.55
CA LYS A 199 19.51 15.51 14.59
C LYS A 199 20.11 14.57 15.64
N ARG A 200 21.13 13.78 15.26
CA ARG A 200 21.91 12.92 16.18
C ARG A 200 23.05 13.66 16.90
N GLY A 201 23.18 14.97 16.69
CA GLY A 201 24.26 15.76 17.26
C GLY A 201 25.63 15.49 16.63
N MET A 202 25.66 14.85 15.44
CA MET A 202 26.90 14.55 14.71
C MET A 202 27.22 15.67 13.71
N THR A 203 28.51 15.83 13.42
CA THR A 203 29.04 16.94 12.60
C THR A 203 29.29 16.48 11.15
N VAL A 204 29.07 17.39 10.20
CA VAL A 204 29.34 17.15 8.77
C VAL A 204 30.14 18.33 8.19
N GLY A 205 31.27 18.01 7.57
CA GLY A 205 32.16 19.02 6.97
C GLY A 205 32.69 18.63 5.60
N LYS A 206 33.69 19.34 5.13
CA LYS A 206 34.50 18.94 3.96
C LYS A 206 35.57 17.96 4.37
N PRO A 207 36.08 17.15 3.44
CA PRO A 207 37.19 16.26 3.70
C PRO A 207 38.37 16.96 4.38
N GLY A 208 38.83 16.43 5.52
CA GLY A 208 39.94 16.98 6.30
C GLY A 208 39.57 18.02 7.36
N GLU A 209 38.30 18.38 7.54
CA GLU A 209 37.85 19.32 8.59
C GLU A 209 37.70 18.66 9.99
N GLY A 210 37.90 17.35 10.11
CA GLY A 210 37.81 16.62 11.40
C GLY A 210 36.41 16.42 11.92
N CYS A 211 35.39 16.46 11.05
CA CYS A 211 34.01 16.17 11.37
C CYS A 211 33.75 14.66 11.48
N ASP A 212 32.58 14.26 12.00
CA ASP A 212 32.16 12.86 12.02
C ASP A 212 31.91 12.31 10.61
N PHE A 213 31.40 13.17 9.73
CA PHE A 213 31.12 12.87 8.34
C PHE A 213 31.77 13.89 7.41
N ASP A 214 32.32 13.41 6.31
CA ASP A 214 32.73 14.21 5.16
C ASP A 214 31.65 14.19 4.09
N LYS A 215 31.41 15.34 3.45
CA LYS A 215 30.45 15.47 2.34
C LYS A 215 31.13 16.00 1.09
N THR A 216 30.78 15.44 -0.05
CA THR A 216 31.09 15.96 -1.38
C THR A 216 29.82 16.18 -2.19
N THR A 217 29.87 17.06 -3.18
CA THR A 217 28.72 17.36 -4.05
C THR A 217 28.92 16.93 -5.50
N SER A 218 30.16 16.51 -5.85
CA SER A 218 30.52 15.97 -7.15
C SER A 218 31.76 15.06 -6.97
N PRO A 219 31.60 13.72 -6.91
CA PRO A 219 30.33 13.00 -6.80
C PRO A 219 29.53 13.39 -5.56
N MET A 220 28.20 13.20 -5.59
CA MET A 220 27.36 13.45 -4.43
C MET A 220 27.42 12.26 -3.48
N GLU A 221 28.18 12.40 -2.39
CA GLU A 221 28.35 11.35 -1.39
C GLU A 221 28.61 11.92 -0.01
N ILE A 222 28.35 11.13 1.03
CA ILE A 222 28.65 11.42 2.43
C ILE A 222 29.42 10.22 2.97
N THR A 223 30.59 10.46 3.57
CA THR A 223 31.46 9.41 4.12
C THR A 223 31.49 9.52 5.64
N PHE A 224 31.24 8.44 6.35
CA PHE A 224 31.41 8.37 7.79
C PHE A 224 32.89 8.12 8.11
N ASN A 225 33.56 9.10 8.72
CA ASN A 225 35.02 9.12 8.84
C ASN A 225 35.61 8.04 9.76
N LYS A 226 34.80 7.51 10.70
CA LYS A 226 35.28 6.46 11.61
C LYS A 226 35.45 5.10 10.95
N THR A 227 34.67 4.78 9.93
CA THR A 227 34.64 3.48 9.27
C THR A 227 34.89 3.52 7.79
N GLY A 228 34.85 4.71 7.17
CA GLY A 228 34.92 4.86 5.72
C GLY A 228 33.64 4.48 4.96
N GLN A 229 32.56 4.16 5.66
CA GLN A 229 31.26 3.86 5.07
C GLN A 229 30.73 5.05 4.27
N LYS A 230 30.04 4.75 3.17
CA LYS A 230 29.52 5.77 2.26
C LYS A 230 28.00 5.75 2.16
N ILE A 231 27.42 6.94 2.07
CA ILE A 231 26.03 7.19 1.66
C ILE A 231 26.08 7.79 0.27
N LEU A 232 25.52 7.08 -0.70
CA LEU A 232 25.59 7.41 -2.12
C LEU A 232 24.21 7.85 -2.63
N PHE A 233 24.18 8.82 -3.52
CA PHE A 233 22.94 9.41 -4.03
C PHE A 233 22.82 9.20 -5.54
N TYR A 234 21.75 8.54 -5.98
CA TYR A 234 21.55 8.19 -7.38
C TYR A 234 20.17 8.60 -7.90
N GLY A 235 20.14 9.16 -9.12
CA GLY A 235 18.95 9.20 -9.93
C GLY A 235 18.66 7.81 -10.47
N LEU A 236 17.40 7.38 -10.40
CA LEU A 236 16.97 6.04 -10.81
C LEU A 236 16.34 6.01 -12.20
N ASP A 237 16.47 7.10 -12.94
CA ASP A 237 16.19 7.20 -14.38
C ASP A 237 17.19 6.38 -15.23
N GLU A 238 18.37 6.08 -14.68
CA GLU A 238 19.40 5.23 -15.29
C GLU A 238 19.91 4.15 -14.31
N PRO A 239 19.12 3.11 -14.02
CA PRO A 239 19.47 2.09 -13.00
C PRO A 239 20.74 1.30 -13.34
N GLU A 240 21.16 1.30 -14.60
CA GLU A 240 22.41 0.65 -15.05
C GLU A 240 23.66 1.18 -14.32
N LYS A 241 23.66 2.45 -13.92
CA LYS A 241 24.78 3.07 -13.18
C LYS A 241 25.05 2.41 -11.82
N LEU A 242 24.03 1.77 -11.24
CA LEU A 242 24.15 1.09 -9.95
C LEU A 242 24.95 -0.22 -10.04
N LYS A 243 25.03 -0.86 -11.22
CA LYS A 243 25.71 -2.15 -11.40
C LYS A 243 27.22 -2.07 -11.27
N SER A 244 27.81 -0.90 -11.48
CA SER A 244 29.26 -0.67 -11.51
C SER A 244 29.85 -0.14 -10.19
N ILE A 245 29.04 -0.03 -9.12
CA ILE A 245 29.53 0.48 -7.85
C ILE A 245 30.48 -0.54 -7.21
N THR A 246 31.69 -0.08 -6.91
CA THR A 246 32.73 -0.84 -6.20
C THR A 246 33.26 -0.02 -5.04
N PHE A 247 33.75 -0.70 -4.01
CA PHE A 247 34.33 -0.10 -2.82
C PHE A 247 35.77 -0.57 -2.64
N GLU A 248 36.61 0.27 -2.02
CA GLU A 248 37.99 -0.08 -1.70
C GLU A 248 38.06 -1.18 -0.61
N ASP A 249 37.14 -1.12 0.38
CA ASP A 249 37.00 -2.17 1.38
C ASP A 249 36.34 -3.42 0.77
N PRO A 250 37.02 -4.57 0.74
CA PRO A 250 36.46 -5.83 0.19
C PRO A 250 35.23 -6.33 0.98
N LYS A 251 35.08 -5.93 2.26
CA LYS A 251 33.95 -6.30 3.11
C LYS A 251 32.73 -5.38 2.87
N ALA A 252 32.95 -4.19 2.29
CA ALA A 252 31.88 -3.23 2.05
C ALA A 252 30.82 -3.77 1.07
N LYS A 253 29.58 -3.76 1.49
CA LYS A 253 28.42 -4.19 0.70
C LYS A 253 27.30 -3.16 0.79
N ILE A 254 26.57 -3.00 -0.30
CA ILE A 254 25.34 -2.22 -0.26
C ILE A 254 24.30 -3.06 0.47
N GLU A 255 23.97 -2.63 1.66
CA GLU A 255 22.99 -3.29 2.54
C GLU A 255 21.75 -2.43 2.78
N LEU A 256 21.84 -1.14 2.49
CA LEU A 256 20.79 -0.16 2.81
C LEU A 256 20.35 0.57 1.55
N LEU A 257 19.04 0.59 1.32
CA LEU A 257 18.41 1.28 0.20
C LEU A 257 17.23 2.11 0.71
N LEU A 258 17.23 3.40 0.39
CA LEU A 258 16.08 4.27 0.60
C LEU A 258 15.61 4.83 -0.73
N LEU A 259 14.35 4.58 -1.06
CA LEU A 259 13.70 5.10 -2.26
C LEU A 259 12.70 6.19 -1.87
N GLU A 260 13.05 7.45 -2.12
CA GLU A 260 12.19 8.59 -1.85
C GLU A 260 11.29 8.88 -3.06
N GLU A 261 10.03 9.22 -2.81
CA GLU A 261 9.00 9.38 -3.85
C GLU A 261 8.89 8.14 -4.72
N TYR A 262 8.78 6.99 -4.08
CA TYR A 262 8.79 5.67 -4.72
C TYR A 262 7.78 5.55 -5.87
N ASN A 263 6.63 6.19 -5.74
CA ASN A 263 5.57 6.27 -6.76
C ASN A 263 5.99 7.01 -8.05
N GLN A 264 7.11 7.73 -8.06
CA GLN A 264 7.63 8.40 -9.26
C GLN A 264 8.40 7.45 -10.19
N LEU A 265 8.85 6.28 -9.73
CA LEU A 265 9.43 5.26 -10.61
C LEU A 265 8.40 4.85 -11.67
N ALA A 266 8.86 4.47 -12.86
CA ALA A 266 7.95 4.23 -13.97
C ALA A 266 7.07 2.98 -13.75
N CYS A 267 7.67 1.91 -13.22
CA CYS A 267 6.97 0.64 -12.99
C CYS A 267 7.65 -0.21 -11.91
N ALA A 268 6.97 -1.28 -11.50
CA ALA A 268 7.50 -2.26 -10.54
C ALA A 268 8.78 -2.96 -11.03
N GLU A 269 8.95 -3.09 -12.35
CA GLU A 269 10.14 -3.70 -12.94
C GLU A 269 11.38 -2.84 -12.71
N ASP A 270 11.29 -1.53 -12.86
CA ASP A 270 12.40 -0.61 -12.58
C ASP A 270 12.85 -0.73 -11.13
N ALA A 271 11.90 -0.75 -10.19
CA ALA A 271 12.18 -0.93 -8.78
C ALA A 271 12.87 -2.28 -8.50
N ARG A 272 12.40 -3.37 -9.13
CA ARG A 272 13.02 -4.68 -9.03
C ARG A 272 14.45 -4.68 -9.58
N ASN A 273 14.68 -4.02 -10.71
CA ASN A 273 16.01 -3.91 -11.33
C ASN A 273 16.98 -3.15 -10.42
N VAL A 274 16.53 -2.10 -9.74
CA VAL A 274 17.32 -1.39 -8.72
C VAL A 274 17.73 -2.36 -7.61
N ARG A 275 16.80 -3.08 -6.99
CA ARG A 275 17.07 -4.05 -5.90
C ARG A 275 18.09 -5.10 -6.32
N GLN A 276 17.92 -5.71 -7.50
CA GLN A 276 18.83 -6.72 -8.03
C GLN A 276 20.23 -6.17 -8.36
N SER A 277 20.33 -4.88 -8.65
CA SER A 277 21.61 -4.23 -8.94
C SER A 277 22.41 -3.93 -7.68
N VAL A 278 21.74 -3.66 -6.55
CA VAL A 278 22.38 -3.18 -5.32
C VAL A 278 22.59 -4.24 -4.26
N PHE A 279 21.61 -5.11 -4.01
CA PHE A 279 21.69 -6.09 -2.92
C PHE A 279 22.46 -7.36 -3.34
N ARG A 280 23.61 -7.57 -2.70
CA ARG A 280 24.50 -8.74 -2.91
C ARG A 280 25.10 -9.25 -1.60
N SER A 281 24.41 -9.05 -0.49
CA SER A 281 24.80 -9.50 0.84
C SER A 281 23.68 -10.30 1.50
N ASP A 282 23.99 -10.99 2.58
CA ASP A 282 23.02 -11.76 3.37
C ASP A 282 22.05 -10.87 4.15
N TYR A 283 22.41 -9.61 4.33
CA TYR A 283 21.55 -8.60 4.95
C TYR A 283 21.17 -7.53 3.94
N SER A 284 19.90 -7.15 3.97
CA SER A 284 19.41 -5.99 3.22
C SER A 284 18.28 -5.31 4.00
N LEU A 285 18.23 -4.00 3.92
CA LEU A 285 17.10 -3.19 4.38
C LEU A 285 16.73 -2.19 3.30
N GLU A 286 15.50 -2.27 2.82
CA GLU A 286 14.90 -1.30 1.89
C GLU A 286 13.79 -0.54 2.60
N ILE A 287 13.76 0.78 2.45
CA ILE A 287 12.63 1.60 2.87
C ILE A 287 12.15 2.43 1.68
N ASP A 288 10.91 2.17 1.25
CA ASP A 288 10.21 2.88 0.19
C ASP A 288 9.30 3.95 0.80
N VAL A 289 9.47 5.22 0.43
CA VAL A 289 8.68 6.33 0.98
C VAL A 289 7.88 6.99 -0.12
N TYR A 290 6.55 7.06 0.03
CA TYR A 290 5.71 7.70 -0.96
C TYR A 290 4.34 8.16 -0.43
N ASN A 291 3.71 9.06 -1.17
CA ASN A 291 2.30 9.37 -1.03
C ASN A 291 1.53 8.54 -2.07
N PRO A 292 0.48 7.79 -1.67
CA PRO A 292 -0.31 7.01 -2.61
C PRO A 292 -0.92 7.88 -3.69
N SER A 293 -0.91 7.37 -4.92
CA SER A 293 -1.71 7.97 -5.99
C SER A 293 -3.20 7.86 -5.66
N PRO A 294 -4.04 8.84 -6.04
CA PRO A 294 -5.48 8.65 -5.99
C PRO A 294 -5.95 7.47 -6.85
N ASP A 295 -5.23 7.14 -7.93
CA ASP A 295 -5.49 5.98 -8.77
C ASP A 295 -5.07 4.69 -8.06
N ASP A 296 -6.04 3.90 -7.64
CA ASP A 296 -5.82 2.63 -6.94
C ASP A 296 -5.19 1.53 -7.83
N MET A 297 -5.22 1.71 -9.17
CA MET A 297 -4.55 0.85 -10.15
C MET A 297 -3.10 1.26 -10.41
N GLN A 298 -2.64 2.35 -9.84
CA GLN A 298 -1.25 2.74 -9.96
C GLN A 298 -0.35 1.66 -9.32
N TRP A 299 0.75 1.31 -9.99
CA TRP A 299 1.56 0.13 -9.69
C TRP A 299 2.06 0.06 -8.23
N THR A 300 2.39 1.19 -7.59
CA THR A 300 2.82 1.19 -6.17
C THR A 300 1.67 0.85 -5.23
N ASN A 301 0.43 1.27 -5.54
CA ASN A 301 -0.74 0.91 -4.78
C ASN A 301 -1.05 -0.59 -4.93
N GLN A 302 -0.86 -1.14 -6.14
CA GLN A 302 -1.00 -2.58 -6.38
C GLN A 302 0.10 -3.37 -5.65
N GLU A 303 1.37 -2.94 -5.76
CA GLU A 303 2.49 -3.61 -5.10
C GLU A 303 2.33 -3.62 -3.57
N ALA A 304 1.79 -2.53 -2.99
CA ALA A 304 1.54 -2.47 -1.55
C ALA A 304 0.53 -3.52 -1.06
N ARG A 305 -0.36 -4.03 -1.92
CA ARG A 305 -1.35 -5.06 -1.59
C ARG A 305 -0.81 -6.48 -1.70
N VAL A 306 0.30 -6.68 -2.40
CA VAL A 306 0.91 -8.01 -2.54
C VAL A 306 1.60 -8.37 -1.24
N GLU A 307 1.26 -9.52 -0.66
CA GLU A 307 1.94 -10.06 0.51
C GLU A 307 3.24 -10.77 0.09
N GLU A 308 4.35 -10.40 0.71
CA GLU A 308 5.67 -10.98 0.45
C GLU A 308 6.38 -11.25 1.78
N PRO A 309 7.13 -12.37 1.91
CA PRO A 309 7.94 -12.62 3.09
C PRO A 309 8.95 -11.49 3.34
N GLY A 310 9.00 -10.98 4.56
CA GLY A 310 9.93 -9.91 4.93
C GLY A 310 9.50 -8.50 4.50
N LYS A 311 8.36 -8.33 3.82
CA LYS A 311 7.79 -7.03 3.48
C LYS A 311 6.80 -6.56 4.55
N LEU A 312 6.89 -5.28 4.91
CA LEU A 312 5.93 -4.59 5.77
C LEU A 312 5.41 -3.34 5.04
N VAL A 313 4.10 -3.22 4.94
CA VAL A 313 3.44 -1.99 4.46
C VAL A 313 2.88 -1.25 5.66
N HIS A 314 3.30 -0.01 5.84
CA HIS A 314 2.83 0.86 6.92
C HIS A 314 2.16 2.10 6.35
N HIS A 315 0.98 2.40 6.85
CA HIS A 315 0.22 3.59 6.49
C HIS A 315 0.22 4.59 7.64
N SER A 316 0.43 5.86 7.35
CA SER A 316 0.37 6.95 8.34
C SER A 316 -0.20 8.24 7.75
N SER A 317 -0.87 9.00 8.59
CA SER A 317 -1.42 10.31 8.29
C SER A 317 -0.87 11.37 9.25
N TYR A 318 -1.17 12.64 9.02
CA TYR A 318 -0.79 13.70 9.96
C TYR A 318 -1.50 13.57 11.32
N LEU A 319 -2.62 12.87 11.39
CA LEU A 319 -3.36 12.63 12.64
C LEU A 319 -2.62 11.69 13.60
N ASP A 320 -1.67 10.91 13.06
CA ASP A 320 -0.85 9.98 13.83
C ASP A 320 0.42 10.66 14.40
N VAL A 321 0.58 11.96 14.16
CA VAL A 321 1.78 12.71 14.47
C VAL A 321 1.48 13.75 15.56
N PRO A 322 2.30 13.87 16.62
CA PRO A 322 2.18 14.95 17.58
C PRO A 322 2.21 16.31 16.90
N GLU A 323 1.32 17.24 17.31
CA GLU A 323 1.17 18.56 16.71
C GLU A 323 2.48 19.38 16.71
N GLU A 324 3.33 19.14 17.70
CA GLU A 324 4.63 19.77 17.83
C GLU A 324 5.61 19.46 16.68
N PHE A 325 5.40 18.36 15.95
CA PHE A 325 6.22 17.98 14.79
C PHE A 325 5.74 18.60 13.47
N ILE A 326 4.49 19.01 13.37
CA ILE A 326 3.89 19.52 12.12
C ILE A 326 3.40 20.96 12.21
N GLY A 327 3.09 21.44 13.42
CA GLY A 327 2.62 22.79 13.69
C GLY A 327 1.16 23.07 13.34
N LYS A 328 0.56 24.02 14.08
CA LYS A 328 -0.89 24.35 14.00
C LYS A 328 -1.35 24.76 12.61
N ARG A 329 -0.55 25.59 11.92
CA ARG A 329 -0.92 26.09 10.59
C ARG A 329 -1.10 24.98 9.56
N PHE A 330 -0.30 23.91 9.66
CA PHE A 330 -0.45 22.75 8.79
C PHE A 330 -1.79 22.05 9.01
N VAL A 331 -2.17 21.87 10.28
CA VAL A 331 -3.46 21.26 10.66
C VAL A 331 -4.63 22.12 10.18
N GLU A 332 -4.56 23.44 10.35
CA GLU A 332 -5.57 24.39 9.86
C GLU A 332 -5.76 24.29 8.33
N GLN A 333 -4.68 24.17 7.57
CA GLN A 333 -4.72 23.99 6.11
C GLN A 333 -5.36 22.66 5.72
N ALA A 334 -5.06 21.59 6.46
CA ALA A 334 -5.69 20.28 6.22
C ALA A 334 -7.20 20.34 6.45
N GLU A 335 -7.67 20.94 7.56
CA GLU A 335 -9.09 21.07 7.85
C GLU A 335 -9.81 22.02 6.86
N GLN A 336 -9.15 23.06 6.37
CA GLN A 336 -9.69 23.91 5.30
C GLN A 336 -9.90 23.11 4.01
N LEU A 337 -8.91 22.31 3.59
CA LEU A 337 -9.06 21.47 2.40
C LEU A 337 -10.18 20.43 2.58
N LYS A 338 -10.28 19.84 3.76
CA LYS A 338 -11.37 18.90 4.11
C LYS A 338 -12.76 19.50 3.93
N ALA A 339 -12.94 20.77 4.33
CA ALA A 339 -14.20 21.48 4.18
C ALA A 339 -14.53 21.81 2.71
N ILE A 340 -13.52 22.08 1.89
CA ILE A 340 -13.66 22.51 0.48
C ILE A 340 -13.74 21.29 -0.45
N ASN A 341 -12.86 20.30 -0.25
CA ASN A 341 -12.72 19.12 -1.11
C ASN A 341 -12.29 17.90 -0.29
N ALA A 342 -13.28 17.19 0.24
CA ALA A 342 -13.08 16.01 1.07
C ALA A 342 -12.29 14.90 0.35
N LYS A 343 -12.46 14.75 -0.97
CA LYS A 343 -11.73 13.74 -1.78
C LYS A 343 -10.24 14.07 -1.90
N ALA A 344 -9.91 15.33 -2.18
CA ALA A 344 -8.52 15.79 -2.20
C ALA A 344 -7.88 15.68 -0.81
N TYR A 345 -8.60 16.04 0.26
CA TYR A 345 -8.14 15.86 1.63
C TYR A 345 -7.84 14.40 1.96
N ALA A 346 -8.74 13.49 1.61
CA ALA A 346 -8.55 12.06 1.84
C ALA A 346 -7.29 11.52 1.15
N ASN A 347 -7.01 11.94 -0.08
CA ASN A 347 -5.79 11.53 -0.78
C ASN A 347 -4.55 12.25 -0.22
N GLU A 348 -4.53 13.59 -0.18
CA GLU A 348 -3.32 14.35 0.10
C GLU A 348 -2.87 14.27 1.56
N TYR A 349 -3.81 14.34 2.51
CA TYR A 349 -3.52 14.37 3.94
C TYR A 349 -3.71 13.03 4.63
N MET A 350 -4.71 12.25 4.21
CA MET A 350 -4.94 10.93 4.79
C MET A 350 -4.17 9.82 4.07
N GLY A 351 -3.68 10.07 2.83
CA GLY A 351 -2.97 9.07 2.04
C GLY A 351 -3.87 7.94 1.55
N GLU A 352 -5.13 8.24 1.28
CA GLU A 352 -6.11 7.29 0.78
C GLU A 352 -6.12 7.24 -0.76
N GLU A 353 -6.44 6.10 -1.30
CA GLU A 353 -6.62 5.87 -2.73
C GLU A 353 -8.07 6.23 -3.09
N THR A 354 -8.31 7.48 -3.46
CA THR A 354 -9.66 8.04 -3.58
C THR A 354 -10.29 7.90 -4.96
N GLY A 355 -9.61 7.26 -5.90
CA GLY A 355 -9.97 7.25 -7.31
C GLY A 355 -9.58 8.57 -8.01
N LEU A 356 -9.44 8.53 -9.34
CA LEU A 356 -9.10 9.71 -10.13
C LEU A 356 -10.24 10.75 -10.11
N THR A 357 -9.87 12.03 -10.15
CA THR A 357 -10.82 13.13 -10.35
C THR A 357 -10.86 13.54 -11.82
N GLY A 358 -11.99 14.09 -12.29
CA GLY A 358 -12.16 14.50 -13.67
C GLY A 358 -12.32 13.34 -14.65
N THR A 359 -12.69 12.15 -14.16
CA THR A 359 -13.12 11.03 -15.00
C THR A 359 -14.57 11.20 -15.40
N VAL A 360 -14.93 10.66 -16.57
CA VAL A 360 -16.32 10.68 -17.08
C VAL A 360 -17.27 9.93 -16.13
N PHE A 361 -16.77 8.88 -15.47
CA PHE A 361 -17.56 8.01 -14.60
C PHE A 361 -17.10 8.16 -13.14
N GLU A 362 -17.56 9.21 -12.47
CA GLU A 362 -17.29 9.44 -11.03
C GLU A 362 -18.11 8.53 -10.11
N ASN A 363 -19.04 7.77 -10.68
CA ASN A 363 -19.99 6.88 -10.02
C ASN A 363 -19.58 5.41 -10.04
N VAL A 364 -18.31 5.09 -10.33
CA VAL A 364 -17.75 3.74 -10.29
C VAL A 364 -17.55 3.29 -8.85
N VAL A 365 -18.00 2.06 -8.55
CA VAL A 365 -17.86 1.43 -7.24
C VAL A 365 -17.28 0.02 -7.43
N ALA A 366 -16.12 -0.26 -6.83
CA ALA A 366 -15.57 -1.61 -6.79
C ALA A 366 -16.26 -2.41 -5.68
N GLN A 367 -16.91 -3.53 -6.06
CA GLN A 367 -17.60 -4.41 -5.10
C GLN A 367 -17.69 -5.82 -5.67
N SER A 368 -17.41 -6.83 -4.86
CA SER A 368 -17.67 -8.22 -5.24
C SER A 368 -19.17 -8.46 -5.40
N ILE A 369 -19.55 -9.16 -6.48
CA ILE A 369 -20.94 -9.47 -6.84
C ILE A 369 -21.15 -10.98 -6.68
N THR A 370 -21.90 -11.38 -5.66
CA THR A 370 -22.19 -12.78 -5.42
C THR A 370 -23.21 -13.35 -6.42
N TYR A 371 -23.34 -14.67 -6.44
CA TYR A 371 -24.38 -15.31 -7.25
C TYR A 371 -25.78 -14.93 -6.77
N GLU A 372 -25.99 -14.79 -5.47
CA GLU A 372 -27.23 -14.33 -4.86
C GLU A 372 -27.59 -12.91 -5.29
N ASP A 373 -26.62 -11.99 -5.35
CA ASP A 373 -26.81 -10.62 -5.86
C ASP A 373 -27.28 -10.66 -7.31
N ARG A 374 -26.65 -11.51 -8.14
CA ARG A 374 -27.01 -11.70 -9.54
C ARG A 374 -28.45 -12.21 -9.71
N LEU A 375 -28.91 -13.13 -8.88
CA LEU A 375 -30.27 -13.67 -8.92
C LEU A 375 -31.35 -12.62 -8.62
N GLN A 376 -31.00 -11.55 -7.90
CA GLN A 376 -31.90 -10.43 -7.59
C GLN A 376 -32.08 -9.46 -8.76
N LEU A 377 -31.16 -9.48 -9.74
CA LEU A 377 -31.20 -8.61 -10.90
C LEU A 377 -32.23 -9.10 -11.91
N LYS A 378 -33.24 -8.31 -12.17
CA LYS A 378 -34.33 -8.65 -13.11
C LYS A 378 -33.93 -8.45 -14.58
N TRP A 379 -32.95 -7.61 -14.84
CA TRP A 379 -32.46 -7.32 -16.18
C TRP A 379 -30.96 -7.64 -16.24
N ILE A 380 -30.59 -8.58 -17.10
CA ILE A 380 -29.21 -8.97 -17.38
C ILE A 380 -29.08 -9.16 -18.89
N ARG A 381 -28.02 -8.61 -19.49
CA ARG A 381 -27.64 -8.76 -20.89
C ARG A 381 -26.12 -8.84 -21.01
N CYS A 382 -25.67 -9.30 -22.17
CA CYS A 382 -24.25 -9.31 -22.49
C CYS A 382 -23.94 -8.32 -23.60
N GLY A 383 -22.75 -7.74 -23.57
CA GLY A 383 -22.22 -6.88 -24.61
C GLY A 383 -20.92 -7.42 -25.17
N VAL A 384 -20.70 -7.19 -26.46
CA VAL A 384 -19.45 -7.56 -27.16
C VAL A 384 -18.94 -6.37 -27.92
N ASP A 385 -17.66 -6.07 -27.71
CA ASP A 385 -16.86 -5.22 -28.57
C ASP A 385 -15.80 -6.07 -29.29
N TRP A 386 -15.75 -5.92 -30.62
CA TRP A 386 -14.88 -6.74 -31.45
C TRP A 386 -13.47 -6.12 -31.50
N GLY A 387 -12.49 -6.83 -31.00
CA GLY A 387 -11.10 -6.47 -31.21
C GLY A 387 -10.64 -6.76 -32.64
N TYR A 388 -9.77 -5.90 -33.17
CA TYR A 388 -9.12 -6.10 -34.47
C TYR A 388 -7.63 -5.78 -34.35
N GLN A 389 -6.76 -6.70 -34.79
CA GLN A 389 -5.30 -6.60 -34.68
C GLN A 389 -4.82 -6.43 -33.23
N ASN A 390 -4.46 -5.22 -32.82
CA ASN A 390 -3.92 -4.93 -31.48
C ASN A 390 -5.01 -4.58 -30.45
N ASP A 391 -6.27 -4.48 -30.86
CA ASP A 391 -7.37 -4.19 -29.95
C ASP A 391 -7.93 -5.48 -29.33
N PRO A 392 -8.25 -5.49 -28.04
CA PRO A 392 -8.77 -6.70 -27.39
C PRO A 392 -10.21 -6.99 -27.83
N PHE A 393 -10.52 -8.29 -27.99
CA PHE A 393 -11.88 -8.75 -27.93
C PHE A 393 -12.40 -8.62 -26.50
N VAL A 394 -13.59 -8.04 -26.32
CA VAL A 394 -14.22 -7.88 -25.01
C VAL A 394 -15.65 -8.41 -25.05
N TRP A 395 -15.97 -9.27 -24.08
CA TRP A 395 -17.33 -9.65 -23.74
C TRP A 395 -17.60 -9.34 -22.27
N LEU A 396 -18.76 -8.75 -21.99
CA LEU A 396 -19.18 -8.41 -20.63
C LEU A 396 -20.60 -8.90 -20.35
N MET A 397 -20.82 -9.34 -19.10
CA MET A 397 -22.16 -9.56 -18.56
C MET A 397 -22.54 -8.37 -17.67
N VAL A 398 -23.68 -7.76 -18.00
CA VAL A 398 -24.14 -6.52 -17.38
C VAL A 398 -25.54 -6.70 -16.79
N GLY A 399 -25.73 -6.29 -15.56
CA GLY A 399 -27.03 -6.24 -14.91
C GLY A 399 -27.49 -4.81 -14.64
N TYR A 400 -28.79 -4.56 -14.60
CA TYR A 400 -29.35 -3.26 -14.27
C TYR A 400 -30.51 -3.34 -13.30
N ASP A 401 -30.39 -2.60 -12.20
CA ASP A 401 -31.52 -2.39 -11.26
C ASP A 401 -32.14 -1.02 -11.51
N ARG A 402 -33.35 -1.01 -12.06
CA ARG A 402 -34.11 0.21 -12.36
C ARG A 402 -34.53 0.99 -11.13
N LYS A 403 -34.83 0.32 -10.02
CA LYS A 403 -35.27 0.99 -8.79
C LYS A 403 -34.18 1.85 -8.19
N THR A 404 -32.98 1.28 -8.10
CA THR A 404 -31.81 1.99 -7.57
C THR A 404 -31.04 2.76 -8.64
N ARG A 405 -31.36 2.57 -9.94
CA ARG A 405 -30.62 3.11 -11.09
C ARG A 405 -29.15 2.72 -11.07
N THR A 406 -28.85 1.51 -10.60
CA THR A 406 -27.49 0.96 -10.48
C THR A 406 -27.21 -0.03 -11.59
N LEU A 407 -26.07 0.15 -12.25
CA LEU A 407 -25.53 -0.77 -13.23
C LEU A 407 -24.52 -1.68 -12.54
N TYR A 408 -24.50 -2.97 -12.93
CA TYR A 408 -23.59 -3.98 -12.41
C TYR A 408 -22.82 -4.60 -13.55
N ILE A 409 -21.48 -4.56 -13.51
CA ILE A 409 -20.61 -5.29 -14.44
C ILE A 409 -20.13 -6.54 -13.68
N ILE A 410 -20.63 -7.71 -14.13
CA ILE A 410 -20.68 -8.93 -13.34
C ILE A 410 -19.58 -9.90 -13.73
N ASP A 411 -19.26 -9.96 -15.04
CA ASP A 411 -18.34 -10.95 -15.59
C ASP A 411 -17.71 -10.43 -16.87
N GLU A 412 -16.47 -10.84 -17.15
CA GLU A 412 -15.65 -10.32 -18.24
C GLU A 412 -14.86 -11.45 -18.92
N VAL A 413 -14.79 -11.40 -20.23
CA VAL A 413 -13.80 -12.11 -21.04
C VAL A 413 -13.13 -11.09 -21.93
N PHE A 414 -11.82 -11.04 -21.90
CA PHE A 414 -11.06 -10.26 -22.86
C PHE A 414 -9.87 -11.05 -23.39
N ASN A 415 -9.61 -10.94 -24.67
CA ASN A 415 -8.52 -11.63 -25.33
C ASN A 415 -7.90 -10.72 -26.39
N THR A 416 -6.60 -10.81 -26.57
CA THR A 416 -5.86 -10.18 -27.65
C THR A 416 -5.40 -11.27 -28.65
N GLU A 417 -5.46 -10.99 -29.93
CA GLU A 417 -4.94 -11.88 -31.00
C GLU A 417 -5.52 -13.30 -31.01
N THR A 418 -6.78 -13.50 -30.54
CA THR A 418 -7.43 -14.81 -30.52
C THR A 418 -8.42 -15.02 -31.66
N LEU A 419 -8.62 -16.29 -32.02
CA LEU A 419 -9.63 -16.69 -33.01
C LEU A 419 -11.04 -16.72 -32.41
N ASP A 420 -12.05 -16.52 -33.22
CA ASP A 420 -13.46 -16.52 -32.83
C ASP A 420 -13.91 -17.78 -32.08
N ASP A 421 -13.43 -18.95 -32.47
CA ASP A 421 -13.78 -20.22 -31.85
C ASP A 421 -13.27 -20.30 -30.40
N VAL A 422 -12.10 -19.72 -30.11
CA VAL A 422 -11.56 -19.61 -28.75
C VAL A 422 -12.45 -18.68 -27.91
N ASN A 423 -12.76 -17.49 -28.42
CA ASN A 423 -13.61 -16.51 -27.75
C ASN A 423 -15.00 -17.05 -27.48
N ILE A 424 -15.62 -17.73 -28.47
CA ILE A 424 -16.91 -18.41 -28.32
C ILE A 424 -16.83 -19.50 -27.23
N GLY A 425 -15.76 -20.29 -27.22
CA GLY A 425 -15.54 -21.33 -26.22
C GLY A 425 -15.43 -20.78 -24.80
N GLU A 426 -14.76 -19.68 -24.63
CA GLU A 426 -14.64 -18.99 -23.32
C GLU A 426 -15.97 -18.40 -22.87
N VAL A 427 -16.62 -17.61 -23.70
CA VAL A 427 -17.91 -17.01 -23.37
C VAL A 427 -18.96 -18.06 -23.04
N LYS A 428 -18.97 -19.20 -23.74
CA LYS A 428 -19.86 -20.33 -23.38
C LYS A 428 -19.62 -20.85 -21.96
N ARG A 429 -18.39 -20.88 -21.49
CA ARG A 429 -18.08 -21.30 -20.09
C ARG A 429 -18.68 -20.35 -19.06
N HIS A 430 -18.68 -19.04 -19.33
CA HIS A 430 -19.30 -18.01 -18.49
C HIS A 430 -20.84 -18.05 -18.52
N LEU A 431 -21.42 -18.53 -19.63
CA LEU A 431 -22.87 -18.64 -19.84
C LEU A 431 -23.46 -20.01 -19.44
N VAL A 432 -22.68 -20.91 -18.85
CA VAL A 432 -23.16 -22.20 -18.34
C VAL A 432 -24.28 -21.98 -17.33
N ASP A 433 -25.36 -22.75 -17.46
CA ASP A 433 -26.45 -22.74 -16.50
C ASP A 433 -25.95 -23.10 -15.10
N ARG A 434 -26.50 -22.47 -14.10
CA ARG A 434 -26.17 -22.73 -12.70
C ARG A 434 -27.44 -23.13 -11.94
N ASP A 435 -27.28 -24.04 -10.99
CA ASP A 435 -28.32 -24.44 -10.05
C ASP A 435 -28.57 -23.33 -8.99
N ASP A 436 -29.48 -23.56 -8.07
CA ASP A 436 -29.84 -22.65 -6.99
C ASP A 436 -28.68 -22.39 -6.01
N LYS A 437 -27.64 -23.21 -6.05
CA LYS A 437 -26.41 -23.04 -5.24
C LYS A 437 -25.29 -22.40 -6.03
N GLY A 438 -25.54 -21.96 -7.26
CA GLY A 438 -24.54 -21.34 -8.13
C GLY A 438 -23.57 -22.33 -8.78
N GLN A 439 -23.77 -23.63 -8.66
CA GLN A 439 -22.92 -24.64 -9.28
C GLN A 439 -23.28 -24.83 -10.76
N PRO A 440 -22.31 -25.05 -11.65
CA PRO A 440 -22.57 -25.28 -13.06
C PRO A 440 -23.36 -26.58 -13.26
N VAL A 441 -24.40 -26.50 -14.10
CA VAL A 441 -25.26 -27.66 -14.44
C VAL A 441 -24.64 -28.42 -15.61
N TYR A 442 -24.60 -29.76 -15.48
CA TYR A 442 -24.10 -30.66 -16.51
C TYR A 442 -25.20 -31.61 -16.98
N THR A 443 -25.12 -32.04 -18.24
CA THR A 443 -25.95 -33.11 -18.79
C THR A 443 -25.57 -34.47 -18.17
N ASN A 444 -26.40 -35.48 -18.36
CA ASN A 444 -26.07 -36.84 -17.95
C ASN A 444 -24.77 -37.40 -18.57
N GLU A 445 -24.30 -36.79 -19.67
CA GLU A 445 -23.06 -37.15 -20.35
C GLU A 445 -21.86 -36.31 -19.83
N GLY A 446 -22.06 -35.49 -18.80
CA GLY A 446 -21.00 -34.65 -18.22
C GLY A 446 -20.66 -33.36 -19.03
N LYS A 447 -21.53 -33.00 -20.01
CA LYS A 447 -21.32 -31.74 -20.77
C LYS A 447 -22.03 -30.59 -20.07
N PRO A 448 -21.42 -29.37 -20.03
CA PRO A 448 -22.03 -28.18 -19.42
C PRO A 448 -23.33 -27.82 -20.19
N VAL A 449 -24.38 -27.49 -19.44
CA VAL A 449 -25.65 -27.03 -20.02
C VAL A 449 -25.53 -25.53 -20.31
N TYR A 450 -25.88 -25.16 -21.53
CA TYR A 450 -25.96 -23.77 -21.97
C TYR A 450 -27.33 -23.52 -22.62
N SER A 451 -28.05 -22.51 -22.14
CA SER A 451 -29.35 -22.14 -22.69
C SER A 451 -29.34 -20.77 -23.34
N LYS A 452 -29.39 -20.74 -24.68
CA LYS A 452 -29.50 -19.51 -25.47
C LYS A 452 -30.81 -18.74 -25.25
N HIS A 453 -31.78 -19.36 -24.62
CA HIS A 453 -33.10 -18.74 -24.41
C HIS A 453 -33.21 -17.99 -23.07
N LYS A 454 -32.18 -18.03 -22.23
CA LYS A 454 -32.16 -17.24 -21.00
C LYS A 454 -31.81 -15.78 -21.31
N PRO A 455 -32.52 -14.80 -20.71
CA PRO A 455 -32.23 -13.38 -20.92
C PRO A 455 -30.76 -13.00 -20.71
N GLN A 456 -30.13 -13.56 -19.70
CA GLN A 456 -28.71 -13.31 -19.41
C GLN A 456 -27.74 -13.82 -20.49
N ASN A 457 -28.21 -14.65 -21.42
CA ASN A 457 -27.41 -15.17 -22.52
C ASN A 457 -27.63 -14.39 -23.83
N GLU A 458 -28.49 -13.37 -23.81
CA GLU A 458 -28.67 -12.49 -24.94
C GLU A 458 -27.51 -11.50 -25.07
N ILE A 459 -26.84 -11.51 -26.23
CA ILE A 459 -25.66 -10.71 -26.50
C ILE A 459 -25.99 -9.61 -27.49
N ARG A 460 -25.56 -8.40 -27.19
CA ARG A 460 -25.55 -7.24 -28.10
C ARG A 460 -24.11 -6.95 -28.52
N ALA A 461 -23.84 -6.92 -29.78
CA ALA A 461 -22.51 -6.69 -30.33
C ALA A 461 -22.48 -5.46 -31.25
N ASP A 462 -21.30 -4.91 -31.53
CA ASP A 462 -21.19 -3.89 -32.57
C ASP A 462 -21.73 -4.43 -33.92
N ALA A 463 -22.69 -3.71 -34.47
CA ALA A 463 -23.29 -4.05 -35.76
C ALA A 463 -22.35 -3.86 -36.96
N ALA A 464 -21.17 -3.28 -36.78
CA ALA A 464 -20.17 -3.10 -37.84
C ALA A 464 -19.51 -4.42 -38.26
N ALA A 465 -19.62 -5.49 -37.46
CA ALA A 465 -19.05 -6.81 -37.70
C ALA A 465 -20.10 -7.90 -38.00
N PRO A 466 -20.84 -7.82 -39.14
CA PRO A 466 -21.92 -8.75 -39.45
C PRO A 466 -21.46 -10.20 -39.68
N LYS A 467 -20.20 -10.39 -40.12
CA LYS A 467 -19.60 -11.72 -40.31
C LYS A 467 -19.38 -12.41 -38.95
N ASP A 468 -18.83 -11.70 -37.99
CA ASP A 468 -18.54 -12.25 -36.67
C ASP A 468 -19.86 -12.58 -35.93
N ILE A 469 -20.86 -11.71 -36.05
CA ILE A 469 -22.22 -11.98 -35.54
C ILE A 469 -22.80 -13.25 -36.18
N ALA A 470 -22.62 -13.46 -37.50
CA ALA A 470 -23.09 -14.66 -38.17
C ALA A 470 -22.34 -15.91 -37.68
N THR A 471 -21.02 -15.86 -37.51
CA THR A 471 -20.19 -16.94 -36.97
C THR A 471 -20.67 -17.35 -35.59
N TRP A 472 -20.89 -16.40 -34.71
CA TRP A 472 -21.36 -16.64 -33.34
C TRP A 472 -22.79 -17.22 -33.31
N ARG A 473 -23.69 -16.79 -34.22
CA ARG A 473 -25.02 -17.40 -34.37
C ARG A 473 -24.93 -18.84 -34.81
N HIS A 474 -24.07 -19.17 -35.80
CA HIS A 474 -23.84 -20.53 -36.23
C HIS A 474 -23.30 -21.43 -35.09
N ALA A 475 -22.50 -20.87 -34.19
CA ALA A 475 -22.04 -21.54 -32.99
C ALA A 475 -23.12 -21.69 -31.90
N GLY A 476 -24.36 -21.24 -32.17
CA GLY A 476 -25.52 -21.39 -31.28
C GLY A 476 -25.70 -20.25 -30.26
N MET A 477 -24.95 -19.14 -30.40
CA MET A 477 -25.08 -18.00 -29.50
C MET A 477 -26.31 -17.15 -29.82
N ALA A 478 -26.99 -16.65 -28.79
CA ALA A 478 -28.11 -15.70 -28.92
C ALA A 478 -27.56 -14.26 -29.09
N ILE A 479 -27.02 -13.94 -30.24
CA ILE A 479 -26.34 -12.67 -30.51
C ILE A 479 -27.03 -11.85 -31.60
N MET A 480 -27.09 -10.52 -31.42
CA MET A 480 -27.53 -9.58 -32.44
C MET A 480 -26.73 -8.28 -32.37
N GLY A 481 -26.68 -7.58 -33.51
CA GLY A 481 -26.04 -6.27 -33.59
C GLY A 481 -26.84 -5.21 -32.82
N ALA A 482 -26.14 -4.38 -32.07
CA ALA A 482 -26.69 -3.18 -31.43
C ALA A 482 -27.01 -2.13 -32.54
N SER A 483 -28.14 -1.44 -32.42
CA SER A 483 -28.53 -0.43 -33.42
C SER A 483 -27.66 0.82 -33.28
N LYS A 484 -27.22 1.38 -34.41
CA LYS A 484 -26.47 2.65 -34.44
C LYS A 484 -27.33 3.91 -34.23
N ARG A 485 -28.60 3.75 -33.81
CA ARG A 485 -29.51 4.89 -33.56
C ARG A 485 -29.13 5.72 -32.35
N VAL A 486 -28.40 5.16 -31.39
CA VAL A 486 -27.91 5.87 -30.22
C VAL A 486 -26.50 6.38 -30.44
N PRO A 487 -26.25 7.69 -30.45
CA PRO A 487 -24.89 8.24 -30.53
C PRO A 487 -24.03 7.80 -29.38
N VAL A 488 -22.72 7.61 -29.63
CA VAL A 488 -21.73 7.20 -28.61
C VAL A 488 -21.79 8.10 -27.38
N ALA A 489 -21.81 9.43 -27.63
CA ALA A 489 -21.85 10.42 -26.55
C ALA A 489 -23.11 10.29 -25.65
N ASP A 490 -24.25 9.92 -26.23
CA ASP A 490 -25.49 9.76 -25.44
C ASP A 490 -25.45 8.49 -24.60
N GLY A 491 -24.83 7.43 -25.12
CA GLY A 491 -24.56 6.21 -24.36
C GLY A 491 -23.65 6.47 -23.16
N ILE A 492 -22.54 7.18 -23.37
CA ILE A 492 -21.60 7.56 -22.30
C ILE A 492 -22.29 8.45 -21.27
N LYS A 493 -23.05 9.47 -21.70
CA LYS A 493 -23.83 10.33 -20.79
C LYS A 493 -24.87 9.55 -20.01
N TRP A 494 -25.50 8.54 -20.64
CA TRP A 494 -26.46 7.69 -19.94
C TRP A 494 -25.77 6.90 -18.83
N LEU A 495 -24.60 6.30 -19.07
CA LEU A 495 -23.81 5.59 -18.07
C LEU A 495 -23.37 6.53 -16.92
N ALA A 496 -22.84 7.69 -17.24
CA ALA A 496 -22.41 8.69 -16.23
C ALA A 496 -23.56 9.17 -15.32
N LYS A 497 -24.80 9.13 -15.81
CA LYS A 497 -26.00 9.50 -15.04
C LYS A 497 -26.56 8.37 -14.15
N ARG A 498 -25.95 7.19 -14.13
CA ARG A 498 -26.37 6.14 -13.17
C ARG A 498 -26.04 6.55 -11.74
N LYS A 499 -26.80 6.04 -10.78
CA LYS A 499 -26.53 6.27 -9.36
C LYS A 499 -25.18 5.64 -8.97
N ALA A 500 -24.92 4.46 -9.49
CA ALA A 500 -23.65 3.77 -9.34
C ALA A 500 -23.41 2.84 -10.53
N ILE A 501 -22.14 2.61 -10.88
CA ILE A 501 -21.65 1.55 -11.75
C ILE A 501 -20.82 0.63 -10.85
N VAL A 502 -21.43 -0.45 -10.39
CA VAL A 502 -20.80 -1.45 -9.53
C VAL A 502 -20.04 -2.45 -10.41
N ILE A 503 -18.75 -2.58 -10.17
CA ILE A 503 -17.87 -3.46 -10.95
C ILE A 503 -17.24 -4.48 -10.01
N ASP A 504 -17.38 -5.76 -10.35
CA ASP A 504 -16.63 -6.84 -9.68
C ASP A 504 -15.19 -6.80 -10.19
N ARG A 505 -14.32 -6.16 -9.42
CA ARG A 505 -12.93 -5.88 -9.81
C ARG A 505 -12.10 -7.15 -10.05
N GLU A 506 -12.39 -8.25 -9.35
CA GLU A 506 -11.65 -9.50 -9.51
C GLU A 506 -12.03 -10.23 -10.80
N ARG A 507 -13.31 -10.15 -11.16
CA ARG A 507 -13.84 -10.77 -12.39
C ARG A 507 -13.77 -9.87 -13.60
N CYS A 508 -13.78 -8.55 -13.43
CA CYS A 508 -13.84 -7.55 -14.49
C CYS A 508 -12.71 -6.52 -14.34
N PRO A 509 -11.43 -6.95 -14.36
CA PRO A 509 -10.29 -6.07 -14.15
C PRO A 509 -10.13 -5.00 -15.24
N LEU A 510 -10.35 -5.34 -16.52
CA LEU A 510 -10.25 -4.39 -17.63
C LEU A 510 -11.38 -3.36 -17.58
N ALA A 511 -12.62 -3.80 -17.33
CA ALA A 511 -13.76 -2.89 -17.16
C ALA A 511 -13.52 -1.92 -16.00
N TYR A 512 -13.02 -2.41 -14.88
CA TYR A 512 -12.68 -1.53 -13.76
C TYR A 512 -11.59 -0.51 -14.13
N GLN A 513 -10.54 -0.95 -14.82
CA GLN A 513 -9.47 -0.08 -15.29
C GLN A 513 -9.97 1.01 -16.23
N GLU A 514 -10.72 0.66 -17.29
CA GLU A 514 -11.20 1.62 -18.28
C GLU A 514 -12.21 2.59 -17.66
N PHE A 515 -13.25 2.10 -16.97
CA PHE A 515 -14.26 2.97 -16.34
C PHE A 515 -13.66 3.93 -15.32
N SER A 516 -12.68 3.50 -14.52
CA SER A 516 -12.06 4.33 -13.49
C SER A 516 -11.13 5.41 -14.06
N ARG A 517 -10.66 5.27 -15.32
CA ARG A 517 -9.64 6.14 -15.93
C ARG A 517 -10.15 6.94 -17.12
N TYR A 518 -11.31 6.63 -17.63
CA TYR A 518 -11.85 7.26 -18.83
C TYR A 518 -12.08 8.76 -18.64
N ARG A 519 -11.39 9.58 -19.42
CA ARG A 519 -11.45 11.05 -19.36
C ARG A 519 -11.96 11.62 -20.66
N ALA A 520 -12.74 12.69 -20.58
CA ALA A 520 -13.12 13.46 -21.74
C ALA A 520 -11.87 14.13 -22.38
N LEU A 521 -11.95 14.36 -23.69
CA LEU A 521 -10.98 15.21 -24.39
C LEU A 521 -11.30 16.67 -24.11
N GLU A 522 -10.28 17.44 -23.75
CA GLU A 522 -10.37 18.88 -23.51
C GLU A 522 -9.45 19.63 -24.48
N ASP A 523 -9.80 20.86 -24.79
CA ASP A 523 -8.89 21.78 -25.51
C ASP A 523 -7.90 22.44 -24.53
N ASP A 524 -7.00 23.26 -25.05
CA ASP A 524 -5.98 23.96 -24.25
C ASP A 524 -6.59 24.96 -23.22
N GLU A 525 -7.88 25.29 -23.37
CA GLU A 525 -8.65 26.15 -22.48
C GLU A 525 -9.49 25.36 -21.47
N GLY A 526 -9.45 24.00 -21.51
CA GLY A 526 -10.20 23.11 -20.62
C GLY A 526 -11.67 22.89 -21.03
N ASN A 527 -12.07 23.24 -22.26
CA ASN A 527 -13.42 23.00 -22.77
C ASN A 527 -13.56 21.57 -23.31
N PHE A 528 -14.74 20.98 -23.12
CA PHE A 528 -15.06 19.65 -23.60
C PHE A 528 -15.00 19.55 -25.13
N LYS A 529 -14.17 18.65 -25.65
CA LYS A 529 -13.93 18.40 -27.08
C LYS A 529 -14.53 17.08 -27.57
N GLY A 530 -14.92 16.21 -26.65
CA GLY A 530 -15.48 14.89 -26.98
C GLY A 530 -14.98 13.78 -26.04
N TYR A 531 -15.21 12.55 -26.45
CA TYR A 531 -14.71 11.36 -25.76
C TYR A 531 -13.64 10.69 -26.61
N PRO A 532 -12.54 10.15 -26.02
CA PRO A 532 -11.52 9.45 -26.76
C PRO A 532 -12.04 8.11 -27.30
N ASP A 533 -11.56 7.73 -28.48
CA ASP A 533 -11.78 6.42 -29.09
C ASP A 533 -10.56 5.52 -28.82
N LYS A 534 -10.21 5.42 -27.54
CA LYS A 534 -9.07 4.65 -27.05
C LYS A 534 -9.31 4.24 -25.60
N ASP A 535 -8.86 3.04 -25.24
CA ASP A 535 -9.01 2.48 -23.88
C ASP A 535 -10.49 2.51 -23.41
N ASN A 536 -11.43 2.14 -24.31
CA ASN A 536 -12.88 2.22 -24.14
C ASN A 536 -13.64 0.94 -24.54
N HIS A 537 -12.95 -0.17 -24.77
CA HIS A 537 -13.53 -1.40 -25.27
C HIS A 537 -14.60 -1.98 -24.35
N THR A 538 -14.36 -1.97 -23.05
CA THR A 538 -15.37 -2.42 -22.06
C THR A 538 -16.52 -1.43 -21.95
N ILE A 539 -16.26 -0.14 -22.10
CA ILE A 539 -17.27 0.91 -22.11
C ILE A 539 -18.20 0.73 -23.31
N ASP A 540 -17.65 0.41 -24.47
CA ASP A 540 -18.42 0.16 -25.67
C ASP A 540 -19.21 -1.14 -25.59
N ALA A 541 -18.60 -2.22 -25.08
CA ALA A 541 -19.32 -3.46 -24.81
C ALA A 541 -20.51 -3.24 -23.85
N VAL A 542 -20.33 -2.46 -22.77
CA VAL A 542 -21.42 -2.09 -21.87
C VAL A 542 -22.49 -1.27 -22.59
N ARG A 543 -22.10 -0.30 -23.41
CA ARG A 543 -23.04 0.51 -24.20
C ARG A 543 -23.90 -0.36 -25.13
N TYR A 544 -23.29 -1.36 -25.76
CA TYR A 544 -24.03 -2.32 -26.57
C TYR A 544 -24.99 -3.15 -25.71
N ALA A 545 -24.55 -3.67 -24.57
CA ALA A 545 -25.39 -4.44 -23.67
C ALA A 545 -26.65 -3.66 -23.23
N VAL A 546 -26.49 -2.38 -22.87
CA VAL A 546 -27.58 -1.54 -22.35
C VAL A 546 -28.29 -0.73 -23.44
N PHE A 547 -27.99 -0.97 -24.71
CA PHE A 547 -28.55 -0.23 -25.85
C PHE A 547 -30.07 -0.09 -25.78
N ASP A 548 -30.79 -1.18 -25.50
CA ASP A 548 -32.25 -1.20 -25.43
C ASP A 548 -32.78 -0.24 -24.35
N LEU A 549 -32.07 -0.13 -23.19
CA LEU A 549 -32.41 0.77 -22.09
C LEU A 549 -32.16 2.27 -22.40
N ILE A 550 -31.20 2.53 -23.30
CA ILE A 550 -30.89 3.90 -23.73
C ILE A 550 -31.91 4.35 -24.79
N ALA A 551 -32.24 3.46 -25.74
CA ALA A 551 -33.12 3.75 -26.86
C ALA A 551 -34.58 3.89 -26.44
N ASP A 552 -35.00 3.12 -25.44
CA ASP A 552 -36.37 3.13 -24.89
C ASP A 552 -36.32 3.11 -23.35
N PRO A 553 -36.30 4.29 -22.71
CA PRO A 553 -36.25 4.41 -21.26
C PRO A 553 -37.47 3.78 -20.54
N ASP A 554 -38.57 3.60 -21.24
CA ASP A 554 -39.82 3.06 -20.70
C ASP A 554 -39.96 1.54 -20.93
N MET A 555 -38.99 0.91 -21.57
CA MET A 555 -38.96 -0.53 -21.79
C MET A 555 -39.08 -1.31 -20.46
N PRO A 556 -39.99 -2.31 -20.32
CA PRO A 556 -40.30 -2.99 -19.05
C PRO A 556 -39.14 -3.78 -18.44
#